data_94c6febb0c6641a06dac2e9f3dca738d
#
_entry.id   94c6febb0c6641a06dac2e9f3dca738d
#
_cell.length_a   1.000
_cell.length_b   1.000
_cell.length_c   1.000
_cell.angle_alpha   90.00
_cell.angle_beta   90.00
_cell.angle_gamma   90.00
#
_symmetry.space_group_name_H-M   'P 1'
#
loop_
_entity.id
_entity.type
_entity.pdbx_description
1 polymer ?
#
loop_
_entity_poly.entity_id
_entity_poly.type
_entity_poly.pdbx_seq_one_letter_code
_entity_poly.pdbx_strand_id
1 'polypeptide(L)'
;MEKTPMSKIVVASTNPVKMAAAQRGFERMFPACTFHFESVSVPSGVRDQPLSSAEILQGAMQRTQAARQRIPEATYWVGIEGGTEAEPHGVGAFAWIVIRSSELTGKSRTGTFYLPPAVATLLESGQELGVAMDMVFNTTNSKHTGGAIGLLSDNAVDRTQLYEQAVILALAPFKHTVLYLSGHHRPGK
;
A
#
# COMPACT_ATOMS: atom_id res chain seq x y z
N MET A 1 24.22 -22.94 -14.39
CA MET A 1 23.41 -21.76 -14.06
C MET A 1 22.86 -21.96 -12.66
N GLU A 2 23.42 -21.29 -11.67
CA GLU A 2 22.85 -21.29 -10.32
C GLU A 2 21.44 -20.70 -10.38
N LYS A 3 20.45 -21.46 -9.94
CA LYS A 3 19.10 -20.94 -9.76
C LYS A 3 19.17 -19.85 -8.69
N THR A 4 18.95 -18.60 -9.07
CA THR A 4 18.71 -17.53 -8.10
C THR A 4 17.61 -18.01 -7.14
N PRO A 5 17.85 -18.03 -5.81
CA PRO A 5 16.86 -18.53 -4.87
C PRO A 5 15.57 -17.73 -5.03
N MET A 6 14.47 -18.44 -5.17
CA MET A 6 13.14 -17.84 -5.32
C MET A 6 12.73 -17.21 -3.99
N SER A 7 12.61 -15.87 -3.97
CA SER A 7 12.21 -15.14 -2.76
C SER A 7 10.70 -15.21 -2.56
N LYS A 8 10.26 -15.60 -1.36
CA LYS A 8 8.85 -15.62 -0.96
C LYS A 8 8.42 -14.24 -0.48
N ILE A 9 7.37 -13.72 -1.06
CA ILE A 9 6.77 -12.42 -0.71
C ILE A 9 5.35 -12.66 -0.21
N VAL A 10 5.07 -12.21 1.00
CA VAL A 10 3.74 -12.29 1.60
C VAL A 10 3.06 -10.94 1.54
N VAL A 11 1.94 -10.85 0.84
CA VAL A 11 1.08 -9.67 0.80
C VAL A 11 -0.02 -9.82 1.85
N ALA A 12 -0.04 -8.90 2.81
CA ALA A 12 -0.96 -8.90 3.96
C ALA A 12 -2.38 -8.45 3.57
N SER A 13 -2.93 -9.03 2.53
CA SER A 13 -4.26 -8.72 1.99
C SER A 13 -4.67 -9.79 0.96
N THR A 14 -5.95 -10.10 0.91
CA THR A 14 -6.57 -10.92 -0.15
C THR A 14 -7.13 -10.07 -1.30
N ASN A 15 -7.01 -8.73 -1.22
CA ASN A 15 -7.49 -7.85 -2.28
C ASN A 15 -6.60 -7.96 -3.53
N PRO A 16 -7.16 -8.31 -4.71
CA PRO A 16 -6.41 -8.56 -5.94
C PRO A 16 -5.64 -7.33 -6.43
N VAL A 17 -6.16 -6.12 -6.21
CA VAL A 17 -5.48 -4.87 -6.57
C VAL A 17 -4.19 -4.69 -5.76
N LYS A 18 -4.22 -4.95 -4.44
CA LYS A 18 -3.04 -4.89 -3.58
C LYS A 18 -2.00 -5.94 -3.96
N MET A 19 -2.46 -7.15 -4.30
CA MET A 19 -1.59 -8.23 -4.78
C MET A 19 -0.91 -7.86 -6.11
N ALA A 20 -1.69 -7.43 -7.10
CA ALA A 20 -1.16 -7.05 -8.41
C ALA A 20 -0.16 -5.88 -8.32
N ALA A 21 -0.44 -4.89 -7.49
CA ALA A 21 0.47 -3.76 -7.27
C ALA A 21 1.80 -4.21 -6.64
N ALA A 22 1.76 -5.11 -5.65
CA ALA A 22 2.96 -5.68 -5.05
C ALA A 22 3.78 -6.47 -6.09
N GLN A 23 3.15 -7.35 -6.86
CA GLN A 23 3.81 -8.15 -7.90
C GLN A 23 4.52 -7.24 -8.91
N ARG A 24 3.79 -6.31 -9.53
CA ARG A 24 4.34 -5.39 -10.53
C ARG A 24 5.47 -4.54 -9.97
N GLY A 25 5.35 -4.04 -8.75
CA GLY A 25 6.36 -3.22 -8.11
C GLY A 25 7.67 -3.98 -7.86
N PHE A 26 7.60 -5.21 -7.34
CA PHE A 26 8.76 -6.06 -7.12
C PHE A 26 9.43 -6.47 -8.44
N GLU A 27 8.67 -6.93 -9.43
CA GLU A 27 9.17 -7.34 -10.74
C GLU A 27 9.87 -6.19 -11.47
N ARG A 28 9.31 -4.97 -11.39
CA ARG A 28 9.93 -3.78 -11.99
C ARG A 28 11.20 -3.34 -11.25
N MET A 29 11.22 -3.42 -9.92
CA MET A 29 12.38 -3.03 -9.13
C MET A 29 13.53 -4.02 -9.25
N PHE A 30 13.22 -5.31 -9.40
CA PHE A 30 14.19 -6.41 -9.44
C PHE A 30 13.94 -7.36 -10.64
N PRO A 31 14.13 -6.89 -11.88
CA PRO A 31 13.74 -7.64 -13.08
C PRO A 31 14.54 -8.95 -13.29
N ALA A 32 15.68 -9.11 -12.62
CA ALA A 32 16.49 -10.33 -12.69
C ALA A 32 16.15 -11.36 -11.60
N CYS A 33 15.20 -11.05 -10.70
CA CYS A 33 14.83 -11.93 -9.60
C CYS A 33 13.52 -12.66 -9.89
N THR A 34 13.40 -13.87 -9.34
CA THR A 34 12.15 -14.65 -9.37
C THR A 34 11.50 -14.62 -8.01
N PHE A 35 10.19 -14.33 -7.97
CA PHE A 35 9.41 -14.19 -6.76
C PHE A 35 8.26 -15.18 -6.72
N HIS A 36 7.97 -15.68 -5.52
CA HIS A 36 6.74 -16.39 -5.21
C HIS A 36 5.87 -15.50 -4.31
N PHE A 37 4.68 -15.15 -4.79
CA PHE A 37 3.75 -14.31 -4.03
C PHE A 37 2.67 -15.14 -3.37
N GLU A 38 2.43 -14.85 -2.09
CA GLU A 38 1.37 -15.45 -1.30
C GLU A 38 0.54 -14.36 -0.63
N SER A 39 -0.79 -14.51 -0.64
CA SER A 39 -1.71 -13.62 0.07
C SER A 39 -2.06 -14.16 1.44
N VAL A 40 -2.17 -13.29 2.42
CA VAL A 40 -2.66 -13.65 3.74
C VAL A 40 -3.65 -12.60 4.25
N SER A 41 -4.80 -13.08 4.73
CA SER A 41 -5.78 -12.20 5.39
C SER A 41 -5.35 -11.95 6.83
N VAL A 42 -5.10 -10.69 7.16
CA VAL A 42 -4.74 -10.25 8.50
C VAL A 42 -5.50 -8.96 8.85
N PRO A 43 -5.82 -8.72 10.14
CA PRO A 43 -6.42 -7.47 10.56
C PRO A 43 -5.43 -6.30 10.38
N SER A 44 -5.95 -5.12 10.09
CA SER A 44 -5.17 -3.87 10.08
C SER A 44 -4.96 -3.31 11.49
N GLY A 45 -5.85 -3.68 12.43
CA GLY A 45 -5.85 -3.12 13.79
C GLY A 45 -6.24 -1.64 13.86
N VAL A 46 -6.72 -1.08 12.77
CA VAL A 46 -7.28 0.27 12.67
C VAL A 46 -8.73 0.16 12.19
N ARG A 47 -9.47 1.27 12.19
CA ARG A 47 -10.84 1.30 11.66
C ARG A 47 -10.89 0.90 10.17
N ASP A 48 -12.06 0.50 9.68
CA ASP A 48 -12.24 0.08 8.27
C ASP A 48 -11.95 1.21 7.28
N GLN A 49 -12.27 2.44 7.67
CA GLN A 49 -11.93 3.68 6.95
C GLN A 49 -11.02 4.54 7.84
N PRO A 50 -9.68 4.42 7.73
CA PRO A 50 -8.75 5.29 8.45
C PRO A 50 -8.88 6.74 7.98
N LEU A 51 -8.83 7.70 8.92
CA LEU A 51 -9.10 9.12 8.67
C LEU A 51 -7.88 10.03 8.91
N SER A 52 -6.70 9.46 9.05
CA SER A 52 -5.45 10.22 9.15
C SER A 52 -4.27 9.45 8.60
N SER A 53 -3.26 10.18 8.14
CA SER A 53 -2.01 9.60 7.62
C SER A 53 -1.33 8.69 8.66
N ALA A 54 -1.36 9.08 9.93
CA ALA A 54 -0.80 8.30 11.02
C ALA A 54 -1.52 6.96 11.19
N GLU A 55 -2.84 6.96 11.17
CA GLU A 55 -3.67 5.76 11.28
C GLU A 55 -3.49 4.82 10.09
N ILE A 56 -3.44 5.36 8.87
CA ILE A 56 -3.20 4.59 7.65
C ILE A 56 -1.82 3.91 7.70
N LEU A 57 -0.77 4.66 8.10
CA LEU A 57 0.57 4.10 8.26
C LEU A 57 0.59 3.02 9.34
N GLN A 58 -0.07 3.24 10.47
CA GLN A 58 -0.18 2.25 11.54
C GLN A 58 -0.83 0.97 11.04
N GLY A 59 -1.93 1.05 10.28
CA GLY A 59 -2.59 -0.09 9.68
C GLY A 59 -1.66 -0.88 8.75
N ALA A 60 -0.93 -0.21 7.86
CA ALA A 60 0.04 -0.85 6.99
C ALA A 60 1.17 -1.56 7.78
N MET A 61 1.67 -0.94 8.85
CA MET A 61 2.69 -1.53 9.73
C MET A 61 2.16 -2.77 10.47
N GLN A 62 0.97 -2.71 11.01
CA GLN A 62 0.36 -3.83 11.74
C GLN A 62 0.09 -5.02 10.81
N ARG A 63 -0.36 -4.76 9.57
CA ARG A 63 -0.51 -5.81 8.56
C ARG A 63 0.81 -6.53 8.28
N THR A 64 1.93 -5.82 8.11
CA THR A 64 3.23 -6.47 7.89
C THR A 64 3.66 -7.30 9.10
N GLN A 65 3.41 -6.81 10.30
CA GLN A 65 3.74 -7.54 11.53
C GLN A 65 2.90 -8.81 11.69
N ALA A 66 1.60 -8.71 11.49
CA ALA A 66 0.70 -9.86 11.57
C ALA A 66 1.00 -10.91 10.48
N ALA A 67 1.33 -10.46 9.26
CA ALA A 67 1.75 -11.35 8.19
C ALA A 67 3.05 -12.08 8.53
N ARG A 68 4.04 -11.37 9.12
CA ARG A 68 5.29 -11.98 9.58
C ARG A 68 5.09 -13.02 10.68
N GLN A 69 4.18 -12.76 11.61
CA GLN A 69 3.85 -13.74 12.66
C GLN A 69 3.20 -15.00 12.08
N ARG A 70 2.41 -14.85 11.02
CA ARG A 70 1.66 -15.94 10.41
C ARG A 70 2.48 -16.76 9.43
N ILE A 71 3.40 -16.15 8.72
CA ILE A 71 4.28 -16.76 7.70
C ILE A 71 5.71 -16.23 7.93
N PRO A 72 6.40 -16.69 8.98
CA PRO A 72 7.71 -16.14 9.38
C PRO A 72 8.86 -16.47 8.42
N GLU A 73 8.70 -17.51 7.59
CA GLU A 73 9.71 -17.96 6.64
C GLU A 73 9.76 -17.16 5.32
N ALA A 74 8.91 -16.15 5.15
CA ALA A 74 8.95 -15.29 3.97
C ALA A 74 10.19 -14.38 3.97
N THR A 75 10.62 -13.98 2.78
CA THR A 75 11.70 -13.02 2.59
C THR A 75 11.21 -11.58 2.82
N TYR A 76 9.98 -11.30 2.36
CA TYR A 76 9.35 -9.97 2.50
C TYR A 76 7.89 -10.08 2.92
N TRP A 77 7.45 -9.09 3.71
CA TRP A 77 6.05 -8.88 4.11
C TRP A 77 5.60 -7.50 3.67
N VAL A 78 4.53 -7.44 2.89
CA VAL A 78 3.99 -6.22 2.29
C VAL A 78 2.66 -5.87 2.94
N GLY A 79 2.58 -4.71 3.57
CA GLY A 79 1.35 -4.12 4.11
C GLY A 79 0.94 -2.91 3.29
N ILE A 80 -0.29 -2.88 2.83
CA ILE A 80 -0.88 -1.76 2.07
C ILE A 80 -2.17 -1.37 2.78
N GLU A 81 -2.26 -0.13 3.23
CA GLU A 81 -3.47 0.42 3.83
C GLU A 81 -3.83 1.73 3.16
N GLY A 82 -5.11 1.88 2.79
CA GLY A 82 -5.65 3.09 2.19
C GLY A 82 -6.58 3.80 3.17
N GLY A 83 -6.73 5.09 2.99
CA GLY A 83 -7.65 5.89 3.79
C GLY A 83 -7.75 7.31 3.26
N THR A 84 -8.33 8.16 4.09
CA THR A 84 -8.54 9.58 3.79
C THR A 84 -8.03 10.43 4.93
N GLU A 85 -7.75 11.70 4.63
CA GLU A 85 -7.37 12.70 5.63
C GLU A 85 -8.01 14.03 5.28
N ALA A 86 -8.63 14.66 6.27
CA ALA A 86 -9.14 16.02 6.12
C ALA A 86 -7.96 16.99 6.15
N GLU A 87 -7.81 17.79 5.11
CA GLU A 87 -6.77 18.79 4.94
C GLU A 87 -7.40 20.17 4.70
N PRO A 88 -6.66 21.28 4.86
CA PRO A 88 -7.20 22.63 4.62
C PRO A 88 -7.79 22.86 3.22
N HIS A 89 -7.38 22.03 2.26
CA HIS A 89 -7.79 22.14 0.86
C HIS A 89 -8.84 21.11 0.44
N GLY A 90 -9.36 20.32 1.35
CA GLY A 90 -10.35 19.27 1.10
C GLY A 90 -9.97 17.93 1.72
N VAL A 91 -10.68 16.88 1.35
CA VAL A 91 -10.40 15.52 1.82
C VAL A 91 -9.47 14.81 0.84
N GLY A 92 -8.25 14.56 1.25
CA GLY A 92 -7.25 13.81 0.49
C GLY A 92 -7.44 12.30 0.67
N ALA A 93 -7.27 11.54 -0.41
CA ALA A 93 -7.26 10.07 -0.39
C ALA A 93 -5.90 9.55 -0.86
N PHE A 94 -5.34 8.57 -0.16
CA PHE A 94 -4.03 7.97 -0.43
C PHE A 94 -3.88 6.62 0.28
N ALA A 95 -2.75 5.96 0.07
CA ALA A 95 -2.38 4.75 0.81
C ALA A 95 -0.94 4.82 1.31
N TRP A 96 -0.66 4.14 2.43
CA TRP A 96 0.66 3.81 2.88
C TRP A 96 1.03 2.38 2.48
N ILE A 97 2.26 2.23 2.03
CA ILE A 97 2.90 0.95 1.74
C ILE A 97 4.05 0.77 2.71
N VAL A 98 4.07 -0.37 3.39
CA VAL A 98 5.17 -0.80 4.25
C VAL A 98 5.65 -2.16 3.77
N ILE A 99 6.95 -2.29 3.55
CA ILE A 99 7.61 -3.53 3.16
C ILE A 99 8.66 -3.84 4.22
N ARG A 100 8.66 -5.05 4.75
CA ARG A 100 9.64 -5.54 5.73
C ARG A 100 10.39 -6.74 5.20
N SER A 101 11.67 -6.82 5.54
CA SER A 101 12.46 -8.05 5.56
C SER A 101 12.85 -8.39 7.01
N SER A 102 13.80 -9.31 7.20
CA SER A 102 14.40 -9.57 8.51
C SER A 102 15.11 -8.34 9.10
N GLU A 103 15.75 -7.52 8.26
CA GLU A 103 16.68 -6.46 8.67
C GLU A 103 16.17 -5.05 8.36
N LEU A 104 15.41 -4.87 7.29
CA LEU A 104 15.03 -3.56 6.78
C LEU A 104 13.52 -3.36 6.75
N THR A 105 13.15 -2.09 6.85
CA THR A 105 11.78 -1.64 6.60
C THR A 105 11.79 -0.47 5.63
N GLY A 106 11.13 -0.64 4.49
CA GLY A 106 10.86 0.42 3.55
C GLY A 106 9.43 0.93 3.68
N LYS A 107 9.23 2.21 3.49
CA LYS A 107 7.92 2.86 3.58
C LYS A 107 7.76 3.89 2.47
N SER A 108 6.56 4.00 1.95
CA SER A 108 6.18 5.10 1.05
C SER A 108 4.69 5.39 1.14
N ARG A 109 4.32 6.56 0.69
CA ARG A 109 2.92 6.97 0.49
C ARG A 109 2.66 7.14 -1.00
N THR A 110 1.46 6.77 -1.46
CA THR A 110 1.02 7.09 -2.83
C THR A 110 0.91 8.59 -3.04
N GLY A 111 0.80 9.03 -4.27
CA GLY A 111 0.25 10.35 -4.55
C GLY A 111 -1.10 10.52 -3.86
N THR A 112 -1.37 11.75 -3.41
CA THR A 112 -2.67 12.15 -2.85
C THR A 112 -3.54 12.71 -3.97
N PHE A 113 -4.80 12.34 -4.00
CA PHE A 113 -5.82 12.98 -4.83
C PHE A 113 -6.96 13.46 -3.95
N TYR A 114 -7.56 14.59 -4.32
CA TYR A 114 -8.63 15.20 -3.53
C TYR A 114 -9.99 14.71 -4.02
N LEU A 115 -10.86 14.43 -3.06
CA LEU A 115 -12.20 13.92 -3.31
C LEU A 115 -13.17 15.07 -3.64
N PRO A 116 -14.17 14.84 -4.50
CA PRO A 116 -15.23 15.82 -4.73
C PRO A 116 -15.97 16.17 -3.42
N PRO A 117 -16.45 17.41 -3.24
CA PRO A 117 -17.18 17.81 -2.03
C PRO A 117 -18.35 16.91 -1.68
N ALA A 118 -19.10 16.42 -2.68
CA ALA A 118 -20.21 15.49 -2.47
C ALA A 118 -19.74 14.16 -1.83
N VAL A 119 -18.59 13.63 -2.22
CA VAL A 119 -17.98 12.44 -1.61
C VAL A 119 -17.52 12.75 -0.20
N ALA A 120 -16.85 13.89 0.02
CA ALA A 120 -16.39 14.32 1.34
C ALA A 120 -17.56 14.41 2.35
N THR A 121 -18.68 14.99 1.98
CA THR A 121 -19.89 15.04 2.82
C THR A 121 -20.41 13.66 3.19
N LEU A 122 -20.39 12.70 2.28
CA LEU A 122 -20.80 11.32 2.57
C LEU A 122 -19.83 10.65 3.56
N LEU A 123 -18.52 10.89 3.42
CA LEU A 123 -17.52 10.38 4.37
C LEU A 123 -17.73 10.97 5.78
N GLU A 124 -18.02 12.26 5.89
CA GLU A 124 -18.35 12.93 7.15
C GLU A 124 -19.60 12.34 7.81
N SER A 125 -20.57 11.87 7.01
CA SER A 125 -21.75 11.15 7.51
C SER A 125 -21.49 9.70 7.87
N GLY A 126 -20.24 9.22 7.76
CA GLY A 126 -19.82 7.87 8.15
C GLY A 126 -19.87 6.82 7.01
N GLN A 127 -20.11 7.24 5.77
CA GLN A 127 -20.04 6.30 4.64
C GLN A 127 -18.60 5.88 4.34
N GLU A 128 -18.38 4.63 3.94
CA GLU A 128 -17.09 4.16 3.42
C GLU A 128 -16.79 4.79 2.05
N LEU A 129 -15.54 5.10 1.75
CA LEU A 129 -15.11 5.74 0.50
C LEU A 129 -15.65 5.02 -0.75
N GLY A 130 -15.58 3.69 -0.80
CA GLY A 130 -16.11 2.92 -1.94
C GLY A 130 -17.59 3.14 -2.14
N VAL A 131 -18.37 3.12 -1.06
CA VAL A 131 -19.83 3.35 -1.09
C VAL A 131 -20.14 4.79 -1.50
N ALA A 132 -19.46 5.76 -0.93
CA ALA A 132 -19.63 7.18 -1.26
C ALA A 132 -19.32 7.46 -2.74
N MET A 133 -18.28 6.85 -3.29
CA MET A 133 -17.93 6.94 -4.71
C MET A 133 -19.00 6.30 -5.59
N ASP A 134 -19.46 5.10 -5.24
CA ASP A 134 -20.51 4.40 -5.99
C ASP A 134 -21.82 5.21 -6.03
N MET A 135 -22.18 5.86 -4.92
CA MET A 135 -23.37 6.74 -4.85
C MET A 135 -23.23 7.98 -5.74
N VAL A 136 -22.08 8.68 -5.68
CA VAL A 136 -21.88 9.93 -6.44
C VAL A 136 -21.76 9.66 -7.94
N PHE A 137 -21.11 8.57 -8.34
CA PHE A 137 -20.91 8.21 -9.74
C PHE A 137 -21.99 7.29 -10.32
N ASN A 138 -23.05 6.99 -9.52
CA ASN A 138 -24.14 6.10 -9.91
C ASN A 138 -23.62 4.76 -10.50
N THR A 139 -22.66 4.15 -9.81
CA THR A 139 -22.03 2.88 -10.18
C THR A 139 -22.09 1.88 -9.03
N THR A 140 -21.51 0.71 -9.21
CA THR A 140 -21.41 -0.33 -8.19
C THR A 140 -20.04 -1.00 -8.20
N ASN A 141 -19.56 -1.38 -7.01
CA ASN A 141 -18.32 -2.15 -6.86
C ASN A 141 -17.03 -1.46 -7.41
N SER A 142 -16.99 -0.14 -7.48
CA SER A 142 -15.81 0.62 -7.91
C SER A 142 -14.53 0.22 -7.16
N LYS A 143 -14.66 -0.22 -5.91
CA LYS A 143 -13.57 -0.73 -5.05
C LYS A 143 -12.80 -1.92 -5.67
N HIS A 144 -13.44 -2.72 -6.52
CA HIS A 144 -12.87 -3.90 -7.15
C HIS A 144 -12.38 -3.66 -8.59
N THR A 145 -12.63 -2.48 -9.15
CA THR A 145 -12.17 -2.04 -10.47
C THR A 145 -11.06 -1.00 -10.32
N GLY A 146 -11.18 0.17 -10.92
CA GLY A 146 -10.18 1.23 -10.83
C GLY A 146 -10.07 1.93 -9.47
N GLY A 147 -11.03 1.70 -8.54
CA GLY A 147 -11.16 2.41 -7.27
C GLY A 147 -11.58 3.88 -7.46
N ALA A 148 -11.52 4.67 -6.40
CA ALA A 148 -11.90 6.08 -6.45
C ALA A 148 -11.10 6.86 -7.52
N ILE A 149 -9.78 6.64 -7.60
CA ILE A 149 -8.94 7.32 -8.60
C ILE A 149 -9.31 6.92 -10.03
N GLY A 150 -9.67 5.67 -10.26
CA GLY A 150 -10.12 5.21 -11.58
C GLY A 150 -11.39 5.94 -12.04
N LEU A 151 -12.38 6.10 -11.14
CA LEU A 151 -13.58 6.87 -11.44
C LEU A 151 -13.28 8.36 -11.69
N LEU A 152 -12.42 8.97 -10.85
CA LEU A 152 -12.10 10.40 -10.95
C LEU A 152 -11.25 10.74 -12.17
N SER A 153 -10.54 9.78 -12.74
CA SER A 153 -9.62 9.98 -13.86
C SER A 153 -10.06 9.30 -15.15
N ASP A 154 -11.30 8.77 -15.20
CA ASP A 154 -11.77 7.94 -16.32
C ASP A 154 -10.79 6.81 -16.67
N ASN A 155 -10.21 6.20 -15.64
CA ASN A 155 -9.19 5.16 -15.71
C ASN A 155 -7.88 5.57 -16.42
N ALA A 156 -7.57 6.86 -16.52
CA ALA A 156 -6.23 7.30 -16.93
C ALA A 156 -5.16 6.82 -15.93
N VAL A 157 -5.53 6.72 -14.65
CA VAL A 157 -4.76 6.05 -13.59
C VAL A 157 -5.71 5.16 -12.79
N ASP A 158 -5.40 3.87 -12.70
CA ASP A 158 -6.12 2.96 -11.83
C ASP A 158 -5.44 2.81 -10.46
N ARG A 159 -6.13 2.17 -9.53
CA ARG A 159 -5.64 1.96 -8.17
C ARG A 159 -4.42 1.05 -8.13
N THR A 160 -4.27 0.10 -9.05
CA THR A 160 -3.12 -0.78 -9.14
C THR A 160 -1.88 0.01 -9.52
N GLN A 161 -1.98 0.87 -10.54
CA GLN A 161 -0.89 1.75 -10.99
C GLN A 161 -0.46 2.72 -9.89
N LEU A 162 -1.43 3.33 -9.17
CA LEU A 162 -1.16 4.23 -8.06
C LEU A 162 -0.37 3.53 -6.94
N TYR A 163 -0.75 2.30 -6.58
CA TYR A 163 -0.08 1.52 -5.54
C TYR A 163 1.27 0.97 -6.00
N GLU A 164 1.40 0.53 -7.26
CA GLU A 164 2.64 0.02 -7.84
C GLU A 164 3.79 1.02 -7.71
N GLN A 165 3.56 2.29 -8.04
CA GLN A 165 4.57 3.33 -7.88
C GLN A 165 5.06 3.43 -6.42
N ALA A 166 4.14 3.41 -5.48
CA ALA A 166 4.49 3.48 -4.07
C ALA A 166 5.19 2.19 -3.57
N VAL A 167 4.85 1.01 -4.10
CA VAL A 167 5.61 -0.23 -3.83
C VAL A 167 7.06 -0.08 -4.28
N ILE A 168 7.29 0.43 -5.50
CA ILE A 168 8.64 0.68 -6.02
C ILE A 168 9.42 1.63 -5.11
N LEU A 169 8.81 2.73 -4.66
CA LEU A 169 9.44 3.68 -3.75
C LEU A 169 9.75 3.06 -2.38
N ALA A 170 8.86 2.22 -1.84
CA ALA A 170 9.08 1.50 -0.60
C ALA A 170 10.20 0.45 -0.71
N LEU A 171 10.51 -0.03 -1.92
CA LEU A 171 11.59 -0.99 -2.19
C LEU A 171 12.98 -0.35 -2.29
N ALA A 172 13.11 0.97 -2.34
CA ALA A 172 14.41 1.65 -2.45
C ALA A 172 15.44 1.22 -1.39
N PRO A 173 15.09 1.03 -0.09
CA PRO A 173 16.04 0.53 0.90
C PRO A 173 16.61 -0.85 0.60
N PHE A 174 15.82 -1.70 -0.02
CA PHE A 174 16.21 -3.08 -0.37
C PHE A 174 17.06 -3.15 -1.64
N LYS A 175 16.97 -2.15 -2.50
CA LYS A 175 17.83 -2.00 -3.67
C LYS A 175 19.22 -1.49 -3.30
N HIS A 176 19.31 -0.68 -2.26
CA HIS A 176 20.53 0.00 -1.81
C HIS A 176 20.79 -0.27 -0.32
N THR A 177 20.75 -1.56 0.08
CA THR A 177 20.84 -2.01 1.48
C THR A 177 22.01 -1.39 2.26
N VAL A 178 23.17 -1.30 1.64
CA VAL A 178 24.37 -0.72 2.29
C VAL A 178 24.12 0.72 2.74
N LEU A 179 23.45 1.54 1.95
CA LEU A 179 23.17 2.94 2.29
C LEU A 179 22.21 3.08 3.47
N TYR A 180 21.30 2.12 3.65
CA TYR A 180 20.27 2.16 4.69
C TYR A 180 20.69 1.43 5.98
N LEU A 181 21.60 0.47 5.91
CA LEU A 181 22.15 -0.22 7.08
C LEU A 181 23.30 0.58 7.73
N SER A 182 24.05 1.34 6.95
CA SER A 182 25.18 2.15 7.43
C SER A 182 24.78 3.39 8.25
N GLY A 183 23.49 3.72 8.33
CA GLY A 183 22.98 4.95 8.94
C GLY A 183 22.96 5.00 10.47
N HIS A 184 23.51 4.01 11.19
CA HIS A 184 23.58 4.02 12.66
C HIS A 184 24.91 4.53 13.22
N HIS A 185 25.85 4.93 12.36
CA HIS A 185 27.07 5.61 12.79
C HIS A 185 26.95 7.10 12.50
N ARG A 186 26.32 7.87 13.40
CA ARG A 186 26.59 9.31 13.49
C ARG A 186 27.98 9.44 14.10
N PRO A 187 28.99 9.94 13.36
CA PRO A 187 30.20 10.40 14.04
C PRO A 187 29.78 11.53 14.96
N GLY A 188 30.06 11.37 16.24
CA GLY A 188 29.83 12.41 17.23
C GLY A 188 30.52 13.70 16.82
N LYS A 189 29.81 14.81 16.99
CA LYS A 189 30.38 16.14 17.03
C LYS A 189 31.04 16.35 18.39
#